data_d8b89f7975b92088bb8f2e39620c9a60
#
_entry.id   d8b89f7975b92088bb8f2e39620c9a60
#
_cell.length_a   1.000
_cell.length_b   1.000
_cell.length_c   1.000
_cell.angle_alpha   90.00
_cell.angle_beta   90.00
_cell.angle_gamma   90.00
#
_symmetry.space_group_name_H-M   'P 1'
#
loop_
_entity.id
_entity.type
_entity.pdbx_description
1 polymer ?
#
loop_
_entity_poly.entity_id
_entity_poly.type
_entity_poly.pdbx_seq_one_letter_code
_entity_poly.pdbx_strand_id
1 'polypeptide(L)'
;MRFGLYLIGRPTGADRPSAPIVSPDFLAPFAQHAERVGIESVFFVDHIVFPAAQRARYPYMEHGRYPYDNDEMQIPEPVMLFAFLAGVTTTLRFGTAVLVLPQRNPLLLAKQLATADQLSRGRVEIGVGAGWLADEFAALGVDFASRGRRTDEYIEVMRTVWRDHVASFHGEFVSFDAMKLTTYPAQPAGIPIIVGGHSAPALRRAGRLGDAFLPASNIGFDDPARWPAMWATVQRHARDAGRPDDAVELQGFGDTLDDARRLHDLGATRMIHNVLEPDLASALAHLERFAAEVIEPFRADRSGPSPKGENDANEG
;
A
#
# COMPACT_ATOMS: atom_id res chain seq x y z
N MET A 1 -4.36 16.40 0.05
CA MET A 1 -4.11 14.99 -0.34
C MET A 1 -2.61 14.74 -0.37
N ARG A 2 -2.15 13.55 0.03
CA ARG A 2 -0.76 13.09 -0.03
C ARG A 2 -0.50 12.42 -1.39
N PHE A 3 0.75 12.42 -1.84
CA PHE A 3 1.16 11.76 -3.08
C PHE A 3 2.20 10.69 -2.77
N GLY A 4 1.91 9.46 -3.16
CA GLY A 4 2.78 8.31 -3.05
C GLY A 4 3.18 7.75 -4.41
N LEU A 5 4.18 6.89 -4.42
CA LEU A 5 4.65 6.18 -5.61
C LEU A 5 4.44 4.68 -5.45
N TYR A 6 4.16 4.00 -6.55
CA TYR A 6 4.21 2.56 -6.64
C TYR A 6 5.37 2.16 -7.54
N LEU A 7 6.40 1.60 -6.91
CA LEU A 7 7.63 1.21 -7.60
C LEU A 7 7.63 -0.29 -7.86
N ILE A 8 7.60 -0.65 -9.12
CA ILE A 8 7.70 -2.05 -9.58
C ILE A 8 8.98 -2.21 -10.39
N GLY A 9 9.79 -3.23 -10.07
CA GLY A 9 10.90 -3.66 -10.91
C GLY A 9 10.40 -4.32 -12.18
N ARG A 10 10.10 -3.52 -13.19
CA ARG A 10 9.48 -3.99 -14.43
C ARG A 10 10.52 -4.22 -15.51
N PRO A 11 10.50 -5.38 -16.21
CA PRO A 11 11.08 -5.44 -17.52
C PRO A 11 10.24 -4.61 -18.51
N THR A 12 10.89 -3.74 -19.21
CA THR A 12 10.24 -2.83 -20.18
C THR A 12 10.23 -3.38 -21.60
N GLY A 13 10.20 -4.71 -21.78
CA GLY A 13 10.19 -5.40 -23.06
C GLY A 13 11.42 -6.33 -23.21
N ALA A 14 11.40 -7.19 -24.22
CA ALA A 14 12.42 -8.22 -24.46
C ALA A 14 13.87 -7.70 -24.62
N ASP A 15 14.04 -6.38 -24.86
CA ASP A 15 15.33 -5.76 -25.12
C ASP A 15 15.76 -4.72 -24.08
N ARG A 16 15.03 -4.59 -22.95
CA ARG A 16 15.36 -3.60 -21.90
C ARG A 16 15.49 -4.26 -20.54
N PRO A 17 16.62 -4.05 -19.84
CA PRO A 17 16.75 -4.52 -18.47
C PRO A 17 15.70 -3.86 -17.57
N SER A 18 15.18 -4.61 -16.61
CA SER A 18 14.35 -4.06 -15.55
C SER A 18 15.12 -3.02 -14.73
N ALA A 19 14.42 -2.01 -14.22
CA ALA A 19 15.02 -1.08 -13.27
C ALA A 19 15.65 -1.88 -12.12
N PRO A 20 16.90 -1.62 -11.75
CA PRO A 20 17.61 -2.38 -10.73
C PRO A 20 17.15 -1.93 -9.32
N ILE A 21 15.85 -2.08 -9.03
CA ILE A 21 15.25 -1.62 -7.75
C ILE A 21 15.84 -2.30 -6.51
N VAL A 22 16.62 -3.35 -6.70
CA VAL A 22 17.39 -4.00 -5.62
C VAL A 22 18.79 -3.37 -5.48
N SER A 23 19.21 -2.52 -6.42
CA SER A 23 20.52 -1.85 -6.34
C SER A 23 20.46 -0.65 -5.39
N PRO A 24 21.39 -0.53 -4.43
CA PRO A 24 21.49 0.67 -3.60
C PRO A 24 21.79 1.92 -4.42
N ASP A 25 22.50 1.80 -5.55
CA ASP A 25 22.82 2.91 -6.47
C ASP A 25 21.61 3.44 -7.22
N PHE A 26 20.54 2.65 -7.32
CA PHE A 26 19.24 3.09 -7.83
C PHE A 26 18.35 3.56 -6.68
N LEU A 27 18.12 2.71 -5.69
CA LEU A 27 17.07 2.88 -4.71
C LEU A 27 17.31 4.08 -3.77
N ALA A 28 18.54 4.29 -3.33
CA ALA A 28 18.86 5.41 -2.41
C ALA A 28 18.68 6.79 -3.08
N PRO A 29 19.30 7.09 -4.25
CA PRO A 29 19.09 8.38 -4.89
C PRO A 29 17.66 8.59 -5.38
N PHE A 30 16.95 7.54 -5.82
CA PHE A 30 15.53 7.59 -6.18
C PHE A 30 14.68 8.03 -4.97
N ALA A 31 14.81 7.35 -3.83
CA ALA A 31 14.03 7.65 -2.64
C ALA A 31 14.32 9.05 -2.07
N GLN A 32 15.59 9.46 -2.04
CA GLN A 32 15.99 10.80 -1.64
C GLN A 32 15.46 11.89 -2.59
N HIS A 33 15.40 11.59 -3.88
CA HIS A 33 14.83 12.52 -4.85
C HIS A 33 13.31 12.62 -4.68
N ALA A 34 12.63 11.49 -4.46
CA ALA A 34 11.20 11.48 -4.17
C ALA A 34 10.85 12.39 -2.97
N GLU A 35 11.64 12.32 -1.87
CA GLU A 35 11.49 13.26 -0.74
C GLU A 35 11.60 14.72 -1.17
N ARG A 36 12.62 15.06 -1.99
CA ARG A 36 12.88 16.45 -2.42
C ARG A 36 11.75 17.05 -3.25
N VAL A 37 11.11 16.24 -4.12
CA VAL A 37 10.01 16.71 -4.97
C VAL A 37 8.64 16.63 -4.30
N GLY A 38 8.61 16.30 -2.99
CA GLY A 38 7.39 16.35 -2.18
C GLY A 38 6.50 15.12 -2.25
N ILE A 39 7.08 13.98 -2.65
CA ILE A 39 6.46 12.66 -2.50
C ILE A 39 6.49 12.26 -1.02
N GLU A 40 5.35 11.76 -0.52
CA GLU A 40 5.21 11.39 0.90
C GLU A 40 5.54 9.93 1.17
N SER A 41 5.29 9.04 0.19
CA SER A 41 5.44 7.59 0.42
C SER A 41 5.84 6.84 -0.85
N VAL A 42 6.47 5.66 -0.66
CA VAL A 42 6.72 4.69 -1.73
C VAL A 42 6.17 3.32 -1.33
N PHE A 43 5.53 2.64 -2.29
CA PHE A 43 4.91 1.33 -2.12
C PHE A 43 5.56 0.30 -3.03
N PHE A 44 5.70 -0.93 -2.51
CA PHE A 44 6.29 -2.06 -3.22
C PHE A 44 5.27 -3.19 -3.34
N VAL A 45 5.43 -4.00 -4.41
CA VAL A 45 4.69 -5.24 -4.61
C VAL A 45 5.32 -6.38 -3.80
N ASP A 46 4.56 -7.43 -3.54
CA ASP A 46 5.02 -8.64 -2.86
C ASP A 46 4.62 -9.91 -3.62
N HIS A 47 5.62 -10.73 -3.92
CA HIS A 47 5.52 -12.14 -4.23
C HIS A 47 6.79 -12.83 -3.73
N ILE A 48 6.67 -14.00 -3.13
CA ILE A 48 7.82 -14.75 -2.58
C ILE A 48 8.44 -15.64 -3.66
N VAL A 49 7.60 -16.34 -4.41
CA VAL A 49 8.02 -17.21 -5.52
C VAL A 49 6.98 -17.19 -6.64
N PHE A 50 7.46 -17.32 -7.88
CA PHE A 50 6.60 -17.44 -9.06
C PHE A 50 6.80 -18.82 -9.72
N PRO A 51 5.73 -19.46 -10.21
CA PRO A 51 5.88 -20.69 -10.98
C PRO A 51 6.48 -20.39 -12.36
N ALA A 52 7.39 -21.24 -12.85
CA ALA A 52 7.95 -21.12 -14.20
C ALA A 52 6.87 -21.18 -15.31
N ALA A 53 5.70 -21.73 -15.02
CA ALA A 53 4.53 -21.72 -15.89
C ALA A 53 3.30 -21.39 -15.04
N GLN A 54 2.72 -20.21 -15.26
CA GLN A 54 1.52 -19.79 -14.55
C GLN A 54 0.33 -20.71 -14.87
N ARG A 55 -0.24 -21.33 -13.84
CA ARG A 55 -1.46 -22.14 -13.92
C ARG A 55 -2.68 -21.40 -13.38
N ALA A 56 -2.50 -20.65 -12.28
CA ALA A 56 -3.56 -19.86 -11.68
C ALA A 56 -3.94 -18.69 -12.61
N ARG A 57 -5.25 -18.44 -12.74
CA ARG A 57 -5.72 -17.26 -13.48
C ARG A 57 -5.45 -16.01 -12.68
N TYR A 58 -4.78 -15.03 -13.29
CA TYR A 58 -4.63 -13.69 -12.71
C TYR A 58 -6.00 -12.97 -12.73
N PRO A 59 -6.55 -12.60 -11.57
CA PRO A 59 -7.93 -12.11 -11.48
C PRO A 59 -8.11 -10.69 -12.00
N TYR A 60 -7.02 -10.00 -12.22
CA TYR A 60 -7.02 -8.60 -12.63
C TYR A 60 -6.76 -8.39 -14.13
N MET A 61 -6.71 -9.42 -14.98
CA MET A 61 -6.59 -9.35 -16.43
C MET A 61 -7.62 -10.24 -17.12
N GLU A 62 -8.32 -9.69 -18.11
CA GLU A 62 -9.35 -10.41 -18.84
C GLU A 62 -8.78 -11.69 -19.45
N HIS A 63 -7.56 -11.63 -20.00
CA HIS A 63 -6.84 -12.79 -20.50
C HIS A 63 -6.29 -13.74 -19.40
N GLY A 64 -6.35 -13.34 -18.13
CA GLY A 64 -5.99 -14.18 -16.98
C GLY A 64 -4.51 -14.46 -16.79
N ARG A 65 -3.62 -13.76 -17.49
CA ARG A 65 -2.16 -13.86 -17.29
C ARG A 65 -1.65 -12.68 -16.49
N TYR A 66 -0.66 -12.92 -15.62
CA TYR A 66 0.06 -11.87 -14.95
C TYR A 66 0.91 -11.09 -15.96
N PRO A 67 0.78 -9.75 -16.03
CA PRO A 67 1.38 -8.98 -17.11
C PRO A 67 2.91 -8.86 -17.05
N TYR A 68 3.50 -9.30 -15.96
CA TYR A 68 4.93 -9.17 -15.67
C TYR A 68 5.62 -10.53 -15.53
N ASP A 69 4.97 -11.60 -16.01
CA ASP A 69 5.50 -12.95 -15.99
C ASP A 69 6.61 -13.09 -17.06
N ASN A 70 7.81 -12.74 -16.66
CA ASN A 70 9.03 -13.02 -17.42
C ASN A 70 10.20 -13.28 -16.46
N ASP A 71 11.23 -13.96 -16.99
CA ASP A 71 12.40 -14.40 -16.21
C ASP A 71 13.23 -13.24 -15.60
N GLU A 72 12.97 -12.01 -16.00
CA GLU A 72 13.71 -10.81 -15.56
C GLU A 72 13.01 -10.02 -14.45
N MET A 73 11.77 -10.40 -14.08
CA MET A 73 11.03 -9.69 -13.06
C MET A 73 11.67 -9.86 -11.68
N GLN A 74 12.07 -8.75 -11.07
CA GLN A 74 12.56 -8.70 -9.70
C GLN A 74 11.49 -8.13 -8.77
N ILE A 75 11.06 -8.95 -7.81
CA ILE A 75 10.21 -8.51 -6.70
C ILE A 75 11.01 -8.72 -5.41
N PRO A 76 11.72 -7.68 -4.93
CA PRO A 76 12.49 -7.79 -3.70
C PRO A 76 11.57 -7.90 -2.49
N GLU A 77 12.09 -8.50 -1.42
CA GLU A 77 11.38 -8.62 -0.14
C GLU A 77 11.13 -7.22 0.46
N PRO A 78 9.85 -6.81 0.63
CA PRO A 78 9.54 -5.41 0.92
C PRO A 78 10.03 -4.94 2.30
N VAL A 79 10.02 -5.80 3.32
CA VAL A 79 10.47 -5.39 4.67
C VAL A 79 11.98 -5.16 4.72
N MET A 80 12.74 -5.86 3.86
CA MET A 80 14.18 -5.58 3.70
C MET A 80 14.40 -4.22 3.04
N LEU A 81 13.57 -3.86 2.05
CA LEU A 81 13.61 -2.52 1.45
C LEU A 81 13.28 -1.43 2.48
N PHE A 82 12.31 -1.66 3.37
CA PHE A 82 11.98 -0.70 4.43
C PHE A 82 13.16 -0.42 5.35
N ALA A 83 13.90 -1.46 5.76
CA ALA A 83 15.09 -1.30 6.58
C ALA A 83 16.19 -0.48 5.87
N PHE A 84 16.39 -0.74 4.57
CA PHE A 84 17.33 0.04 3.76
C PHE A 84 16.89 1.50 3.62
N LEU A 85 15.63 1.74 3.25
CA LEU A 85 15.07 3.08 3.08
C LEU A 85 15.08 3.89 4.37
N ALA A 86 14.85 3.24 5.51
CA ALA A 86 14.93 3.88 6.82
C ALA A 86 16.30 4.54 7.08
N GLY A 87 17.38 3.93 6.56
CA GLY A 87 18.74 4.42 6.72
C GLY A 87 19.15 5.53 5.74
N VAL A 88 18.45 5.66 4.59
CA VAL A 88 18.85 6.60 3.51
C VAL A 88 17.86 7.74 3.29
N THR A 89 16.72 7.74 3.99
CA THR A 89 15.67 8.77 3.89
C THR A 89 15.33 9.33 5.28
N THR A 90 14.67 10.49 5.32
CA THR A 90 14.31 11.19 6.57
C THR A 90 12.82 11.31 6.81
N THR A 91 12.03 11.54 5.78
CA THR A 91 10.59 11.83 5.85
C THR A 91 9.75 10.84 5.05
N LEU A 92 10.31 10.23 4.00
CA LEU A 92 9.61 9.32 3.11
C LEU A 92 9.06 8.12 3.90
N ARG A 93 7.75 7.91 3.79
CA ARG A 93 7.08 6.71 4.30
C ARG A 93 7.21 5.58 3.30
N PHE A 94 7.08 4.35 3.75
CA PHE A 94 7.14 3.18 2.88
C PHE A 94 6.14 2.11 3.30
N GLY A 95 5.59 1.46 2.29
CA GLY A 95 4.57 0.46 2.47
C GLY A 95 4.54 -0.57 1.35
N THR A 96 3.53 -1.39 1.36
CA THR A 96 3.27 -2.37 0.29
C THR A 96 1.90 -2.15 -0.35
N ALA A 97 1.80 -2.42 -1.64
CA ALA A 97 0.54 -2.38 -2.36
C ALA A 97 0.44 -3.58 -3.32
N VAL A 98 0.29 -4.79 -2.74
CA VAL A 98 0.11 -5.18 -1.35
C VAL A 98 1.01 -6.36 -0.96
N LEU A 99 1.30 -6.54 0.34
CA LEU A 99 1.92 -7.76 0.86
C LEU A 99 0.89 -8.89 0.94
N VAL A 100 1.26 -10.10 0.51
CA VAL A 100 0.39 -11.29 0.59
C VAL A 100 0.44 -11.87 2.00
N LEU A 101 -0.35 -11.30 2.90
CA LEU A 101 -0.27 -11.55 4.34
C LEU A 101 -0.38 -13.02 4.75
N PRO A 102 -1.32 -13.84 4.21
CA PRO A 102 -1.51 -15.22 4.68
C PRO A 102 -0.35 -16.17 4.37
N GLN A 103 0.62 -15.74 3.57
CA GLN A 103 1.83 -16.53 3.24
C GLN A 103 2.94 -16.38 4.29
N ARG A 104 2.79 -15.47 5.25
CA ARG A 104 3.82 -15.13 6.23
C ARG A 104 3.40 -15.53 7.64
N ASN A 105 4.37 -15.85 8.50
CA ASN A 105 4.08 -15.99 9.93
C ASN A 105 3.79 -14.61 10.53
N PRO A 106 2.60 -14.36 11.11
CA PRO A 106 2.20 -13.02 11.55
C PRO A 106 3.01 -12.50 12.73
N LEU A 107 3.50 -13.36 13.61
CA LEU A 107 4.35 -12.94 14.75
C LEU A 107 5.74 -12.48 14.26
N LEU A 108 6.32 -13.24 13.32
CA LEU A 108 7.60 -12.86 12.73
C LEU A 108 7.47 -11.55 11.94
N LEU A 109 6.43 -11.44 11.12
CA LEU A 109 6.16 -10.22 10.35
C LEU A 109 5.91 -9.03 11.27
N ALA A 110 5.13 -9.19 12.33
CA ALA A 110 4.88 -8.13 13.32
C ALA A 110 6.18 -7.59 13.93
N LYS A 111 7.12 -8.49 14.25
CA LYS A 111 8.45 -8.11 14.76
C LYS A 111 9.30 -7.41 13.70
N GLN A 112 9.33 -7.92 12.47
CA GLN A 112 10.08 -7.33 11.36
C GLN A 112 9.61 -5.90 11.07
N LEU A 113 8.30 -5.72 10.96
CA LEU A 113 7.68 -4.41 10.75
C LEU A 113 7.96 -3.44 11.91
N ALA A 114 7.82 -3.91 13.16
CA ALA A 114 8.14 -3.09 14.33
C ALA A 114 9.62 -2.65 14.35
N THR A 115 10.53 -3.52 13.92
CA THR A 115 11.95 -3.17 13.80
C THR A 115 12.18 -2.11 12.73
N ALA A 116 11.59 -2.28 11.54
CA ALA A 116 11.67 -1.29 10.45
C ALA A 116 11.03 0.05 10.87
N ASP A 117 9.94 0.00 11.63
CA ASP A 117 9.24 1.19 12.13
C ASP A 117 10.10 1.96 13.15
N GLN A 118 10.79 1.27 14.06
CA GLN A 118 11.76 1.89 14.97
C GLN A 118 12.93 2.54 14.20
N LEU A 119 13.53 1.82 13.26
CA LEU A 119 14.64 2.33 12.44
C LEU A 119 14.22 3.57 11.62
N SER A 120 12.99 3.61 11.17
CA SER A 120 12.44 4.71 10.38
C SER A 120 11.80 5.83 11.23
N ARG A 121 11.71 5.67 12.55
CA ARG A 121 11.03 6.62 13.44
C ARG A 121 9.53 6.80 13.09
N GLY A 122 8.83 5.68 12.86
CA GLY A 122 7.38 5.68 12.65
C GLY A 122 6.94 5.96 11.20
N ARG A 123 7.73 5.57 10.19
CA ARG A 123 7.41 5.82 8.77
C ARG A 123 6.91 4.59 8.02
N VAL A 124 6.73 3.44 8.69
CA VAL A 124 6.21 2.23 8.07
C VAL A 124 4.69 2.23 8.05
N GLU A 125 4.12 1.74 6.97
CA GLU A 125 2.73 1.32 6.84
C GLU A 125 2.69 0.02 6.04
N ILE A 126 1.65 -0.80 6.21
CA ILE A 126 1.59 -2.09 5.54
C ILE A 126 0.28 -2.25 4.77
N GLY A 127 0.39 -2.32 3.46
CA GLY A 127 -0.74 -2.72 2.62
C GLY A 127 -0.82 -4.23 2.53
N VAL A 128 -1.98 -4.82 2.81
CA VAL A 128 -2.18 -6.25 2.86
C VAL A 128 -3.25 -6.73 1.89
N GLY A 129 -3.00 -7.89 1.29
CA GLY A 129 -3.93 -8.62 0.45
C GLY A 129 -3.98 -10.10 0.79
N ALA A 130 -5.06 -10.77 0.34
CA ALA A 130 -5.21 -12.21 0.56
C ALA A 130 -4.44 -13.08 -0.45
N GLY A 131 -3.94 -12.51 -1.55
CA GLY A 131 -3.24 -13.23 -2.61
C GLY A 131 -4.17 -13.93 -3.61
N TRP A 132 -3.61 -14.20 -4.79
CA TRP A 132 -4.33 -14.80 -5.93
C TRP A 132 -3.64 -16.04 -6.51
N LEU A 133 -2.32 -16.19 -6.31
CA LEU A 133 -1.48 -17.19 -6.97
C LEU A 133 -1.45 -18.48 -6.15
N ALA A 134 -2.37 -19.41 -6.45
CA ALA A 134 -2.51 -20.67 -5.71
C ALA A 134 -1.23 -21.54 -5.74
N ASP A 135 -0.45 -21.47 -6.85
CA ASP A 135 0.81 -22.20 -6.98
C ASP A 135 1.85 -21.74 -5.93
N GLU A 136 1.90 -20.43 -5.65
CA GLU A 136 2.77 -19.86 -4.63
C GLU A 136 2.37 -20.32 -3.23
N PHE A 137 1.07 -20.34 -2.91
CA PHE A 137 0.55 -20.87 -1.65
C PHE A 137 0.94 -22.33 -1.44
N ALA A 138 0.79 -23.14 -2.49
CA ALA A 138 1.17 -24.56 -2.44
C ALA A 138 2.67 -24.74 -2.17
N ALA A 139 3.53 -23.96 -2.83
CA ALA A 139 4.97 -24.00 -2.62
C ALA A 139 5.38 -23.60 -1.20
N LEU A 140 4.61 -22.70 -0.57
CA LEU A 140 4.83 -22.24 0.81
C LEU A 140 4.14 -23.12 1.86
N GLY A 141 3.43 -24.18 1.46
CA GLY A 141 2.71 -25.07 2.37
C GLY A 141 1.49 -24.42 3.05
N VAL A 142 0.91 -23.39 2.43
CA VAL A 142 -0.25 -22.67 2.95
C VAL A 142 -1.50 -23.04 2.15
N ASP A 143 -2.58 -23.44 2.84
CA ASP A 143 -3.85 -23.73 2.19
C ASP A 143 -4.47 -22.47 1.56
N PHE A 144 -4.60 -22.47 0.24
CA PHE A 144 -5.14 -21.35 -0.53
C PHE A 144 -6.62 -21.04 -0.19
N ALA A 145 -7.42 -22.06 0.17
CA ALA A 145 -8.83 -21.86 0.50
C ALA A 145 -9.01 -21.08 1.83
N SER A 146 -8.05 -21.17 2.73
CA SER A 146 -8.08 -20.49 4.03
C SER A 146 -7.57 -19.03 3.96
N ARG A 147 -6.99 -18.58 2.85
CA ARG A 147 -6.26 -17.31 2.75
C ARG A 147 -7.02 -16.08 3.26
N GLY A 148 -8.33 -16.00 3.00
CA GLY A 148 -9.16 -14.89 3.47
C GLY A 148 -9.30 -14.85 4.98
N ARG A 149 -9.60 -15.99 5.62
CA ARG A 149 -9.72 -16.11 7.08
C ARG A 149 -8.36 -15.88 7.76
N ARG A 150 -7.28 -16.45 7.19
CA ARG A 150 -5.90 -16.18 7.66
C ARG A 150 -5.55 -14.70 7.61
N THR A 151 -5.94 -14.00 6.54
CA THR A 151 -5.68 -12.55 6.45
C THR A 151 -6.38 -11.79 7.57
N ASP A 152 -7.66 -12.11 7.83
CA ASP A 152 -8.43 -11.47 8.88
C ASP A 152 -7.78 -11.72 10.26
N GLU A 153 -7.50 -12.98 10.59
CA GLU A 153 -6.89 -13.37 11.85
C GLU A 153 -5.47 -12.80 12.02
N TYR A 154 -4.66 -12.79 10.97
CA TYR A 154 -3.28 -12.30 11.04
C TYR A 154 -3.20 -10.78 11.26
N ILE A 155 -4.16 -10.01 10.74
CA ILE A 155 -4.30 -8.59 11.09
C ILE A 155 -4.56 -8.44 12.59
N GLU A 156 -5.48 -9.24 13.15
CA GLU A 156 -5.81 -9.20 14.57
C GLU A 156 -4.63 -9.63 15.45
N VAL A 157 -3.90 -10.68 15.06
CA VAL A 157 -2.66 -11.12 15.75
C VAL A 157 -1.64 -9.99 15.80
N MET A 158 -1.34 -9.37 14.65
CA MET A 158 -0.35 -8.27 14.60
C MET A 158 -0.77 -7.10 15.48
N ARG A 159 -2.04 -6.66 15.41
CA ARG A 159 -2.56 -5.59 16.27
C ARG A 159 -2.48 -5.95 17.76
N THR A 160 -2.80 -7.20 18.11
CA THR A 160 -2.75 -7.67 19.49
C THR A 160 -1.34 -7.60 20.07
N VAL A 161 -0.33 -8.13 19.33
CA VAL A 161 1.05 -8.12 19.83
C VAL A 161 1.73 -6.74 19.76
N TRP A 162 1.24 -5.81 18.97
CA TRP A 162 1.72 -4.42 18.98
C TRP A 162 1.12 -3.60 20.13
N ARG A 163 -0.13 -3.89 20.50
CA ARG A 163 -0.86 -3.17 21.55
C ARG A 163 -0.51 -3.70 22.96
N ASP A 164 -0.50 -5.03 23.13
CA ASP A 164 -0.47 -5.65 24.43
C ASP A 164 0.97 -6.04 24.83
N HIS A 165 1.44 -5.52 25.98
CA HIS A 165 2.78 -5.85 26.46
C HIS A 165 2.96 -7.34 26.77
N VAL A 166 1.90 -7.99 27.23
CA VAL A 166 1.78 -9.45 27.35
C VAL A 166 0.52 -9.85 26.60
N ALA A 167 0.69 -10.46 25.44
CA ALA A 167 -0.38 -10.82 24.54
C ALA A 167 -0.74 -12.30 24.67
N SER A 168 -2.02 -12.62 24.58
CA SER A 168 -2.55 -13.95 24.31
C SER A 168 -3.52 -13.90 23.16
N PHE A 169 -3.55 -14.92 22.32
CA PHE A 169 -4.43 -15.01 21.18
C PHE A 169 -4.85 -16.46 20.92
N HIS A 170 -6.13 -16.70 20.64
CA HIS A 170 -6.70 -18.02 20.38
C HIS A 170 -7.58 -17.99 19.15
N GLY A 171 -6.95 -18.16 17.98
CA GLY A 171 -7.60 -18.18 16.67
C GLY A 171 -7.66 -19.56 16.04
N GLU A 172 -8.11 -19.62 14.81
CA GLU A 172 -8.13 -20.83 13.98
C GLU A 172 -6.72 -21.26 13.52
N PHE A 173 -5.85 -20.29 13.24
CA PHE A 173 -4.54 -20.52 12.65
C PHE A 173 -3.38 -20.18 13.56
N VAL A 174 -3.60 -19.33 14.55
CA VAL A 174 -2.58 -18.88 15.50
C VAL A 174 -3.15 -18.99 16.92
N SER A 175 -2.39 -19.62 17.83
CA SER A 175 -2.76 -19.69 19.24
C SER A 175 -1.49 -19.61 20.09
N PHE A 176 -1.51 -18.71 21.08
CA PHE A 176 -0.43 -18.56 22.06
C PHE A 176 -0.92 -17.87 23.34
N ASP A 177 -0.22 -18.13 24.44
CA ASP A 177 -0.50 -17.57 25.76
C ASP A 177 0.68 -16.78 26.30
N ALA A 178 0.38 -15.59 26.85
CA ALA A 178 1.29 -14.78 27.66
C ALA A 178 2.66 -14.49 26.98
N MET A 179 2.65 -14.19 25.67
CA MET A 179 3.86 -13.86 24.91
C MET A 179 4.13 -12.35 24.89
N LYS A 180 5.39 -11.99 24.85
CA LYS A 180 5.86 -10.60 24.68
C LYS A 180 6.55 -10.45 23.33
N LEU A 181 6.14 -9.44 22.56
CA LEU A 181 6.93 -9.00 21.42
C LEU A 181 8.23 -8.35 21.93
N THR A 182 9.37 -8.67 21.33
CA THR A 182 10.67 -8.19 21.82
C THR A 182 11.07 -6.82 21.21
N THR A 183 10.29 -6.30 20.27
CA THR A 183 10.43 -4.98 19.65
C THR A 183 9.02 -4.49 19.31
N TYR A 184 8.64 -3.31 19.80
CA TYR A 184 7.34 -2.68 19.52
C TYR A 184 7.49 -1.60 18.45
N PRO A 185 6.42 -1.27 17.70
CA PRO A 185 6.42 -0.13 16.79
C PRO A 185 6.80 1.18 17.48
N ALA A 186 7.39 2.11 16.72
CA ALA A 186 7.59 3.48 17.16
C ALA A 186 6.27 4.27 17.15
N GLN A 187 5.33 3.86 16.31
CA GLN A 187 3.98 4.43 16.21
C GLN A 187 3.11 3.93 17.38
N PRO A 188 2.59 4.82 18.26
CA PRO A 188 1.88 4.41 19.48
C PRO A 188 0.59 3.62 19.22
N ALA A 189 -0.10 3.88 18.12
CA ALA A 189 -1.31 3.18 17.72
C ALA A 189 -1.04 1.85 16.98
N GLY A 190 0.23 1.49 16.80
CA GLY A 190 0.68 0.40 15.93
C GLY A 190 0.90 0.88 14.50
N ILE A 191 1.35 -0.03 13.65
CA ILE A 191 1.63 0.26 12.24
C ILE A 191 0.31 0.29 11.47
N PRO A 192 0.02 1.35 10.66
CA PRO A 192 -1.20 1.44 9.87
C PRO A 192 -1.32 0.28 8.86
N ILE A 193 -2.51 -0.31 8.78
CA ILE A 193 -2.82 -1.43 7.90
C ILE A 193 -3.77 -0.96 6.79
N ILE A 194 -3.26 -0.95 5.56
CA ILE A 194 -4.01 -0.64 4.35
C ILE A 194 -4.55 -1.95 3.78
N VAL A 195 -5.84 -2.08 3.58
CA VAL A 195 -6.43 -3.28 2.97
C VAL A 195 -6.62 -3.06 1.47
N GLY A 196 -5.95 -3.90 0.66
CA GLY A 196 -6.06 -3.86 -0.79
C GLY A 196 -7.11 -4.82 -1.36
N GLY A 197 -7.63 -4.45 -2.53
CA GLY A 197 -8.53 -5.30 -3.32
C GLY A 197 -9.91 -4.70 -3.56
N HIS A 198 -10.75 -5.43 -4.34
CA HIS A 198 -12.08 -4.98 -4.76
C HIS A 198 -13.17 -6.04 -4.57
N SER A 199 -12.82 -7.24 -4.11
CA SER A 199 -13.81 -8.29 -3.84
C SER A 199 -14.64 -7.99 -2.59
N ALA A 200 -15.87 -8.50 -2.53
CA ALA A 200 -16.73 -8.30 -1.35
C ALA A 200 -16.05 -8.67 -0.01
N PRO A 201 -15.27 -9.78 0.10
CA PRO A 201 -14.48 -10.05 1.30
C PRO A 201 -13.40 -9.00 1.59
N ALA A 202 -12.76 -8.42 0.56
CA ALA A 202 -11.77 -7.36 0.75
C ALA A 202 -12.40 -6.06 1.26
N LEU A 203 -13.53 -5.65 0.69
CA LEU A 203 -14.29 -4.46 1.14
C LEU A 203 -14.74 -4.61 2.60
N ARG A 204 -15.26 -5.81 2.96
CA ARG A 204 -15.65 -6.10 4.35
C ARG A 204 -14.44 -6.03 5.30
N ARG A 205 -13.30 -6.60 4.91
CA ARG A 205 -12.05 -6.55 5.69
C ARG A 205 -11.57 -5.12 5.87
N ALA A 206 -11.56 -4.32 4.80
CA ALA A 206 -11.17 -2.94 4.85
C ALA A 206 -12.00 -2.15 5.87
N GLY A 207 -13.31 -2.26 5.84
CA GLY A 207 -14.19 -1.60 6.79
C GLY A 207 -13.98 -2.07 8.23
N ARG A 208 -13.88 -3.39 8.45
CA ARG A 208 -13.78 -3.95 9.79
C ARG A 208 -12.40 -3.83 10.43
N LEU A 209 -11.34 -4.01 9.64
CA LEU A 209 -9.99 -4.23 10.16
C LEU A 209 -8.93 -3.26 9.59
N GLY A 210 -9.20 -2.54 8.50
CA GLY A 210 -8.24 -1.64 7.85
C GLY A 210 -8.19 -0.26 8.50
N ASP A 211 -7.03 0.39 8.45
CA ASP A 211 -6.89 1.83 8.71
C ASP A 211 -7.01 2.63 7.40
N ALA A 212 -6.76 1.97 6.26
CA ALA A 212 -7.04 2.50 4.94
C ALA A 212 -7.54 1.41 3.98
N PHE A 213 -8.22 1.85 2.94
CA PHE A 213 -8.66 1.03 1.82
C PHE A 213 -7.97 1.49 0.53
N LEU A 214 -7.41 0.53 -0.22
CA LEU A 214 -6.80 0.75 -1.53
C LEU A 214 -7.48 -0.16 -2.56
N PRO A 215 -8.35 0.37 -3.46
CA PRO A 215 -8.87 -0.39 -4.58
C PRO A 215 -7.75 -0.97 -5.45
N ALA A 216 -7.92 -2.19 -5.94
CA ALA A 216 -6.99 -2.79 -6.88
C ALA A 216 -7.23 -2.21 -8.29
N SER A 217 -6.54 -1.13 -8.64
CA SER A 217 -6.78 -0.42 -9.90
C SER A 217 -5.51 -0.03 -10.67
N ASN A 218 -4.37 -0.53 -10.24
CA ASN A 218 -3.08 -0.11 -10.79
C ASN A 218 -2.78 -0.54 -12.23
N ILE A 219 -3.67 -1.27 -12.90
CA ILE A 219 -3.38 -1.84 -14.24
C ILE A 219 -4.55 -1.66 -15.21
N GLY A 220 -5.39 -0.69 -15.01
CA GLY A 220 -6.54 -0.44 -15.91
C GLY A 220 -7.72 -1.41 -15.70
N PHE A 221 -7.74 -2.09 -14.56
CA PHE A 221 -8.70 -3.13 -14.26
C PHE A 221 -9.98 -2.70 -13.66
N ASP A 222 -9.90 -1.75 -12.74
CA ASP A 222 -11.08 -1.22 -12.11
C ASP A 222 -11.50 0.05 -12.81
N ASP A 223 -12.68 0.00 -13.37
CA ASP A 223 -13.39 1.19 -13.79
C ASP A 223 -13.47 2.14 -12.59
N PRO A 224 -12.81 3.32 -12.62
CA PRO A 224 -12.87 4.28 -11.52
C PRO A 224 -14.29 4.72 -11.18
N ALA A 225 -15.25 4.55 -12.07
CA ALA A 225 -16.65 4.80 -11.82
C ALA A 225 -17.26 3.87 -10.75
N ARG A 226 -16.62 2.71 -10.47
CA ARG A 226 -17.04 1.78 -9.41
C ARG A 226 -16.55 2.17 -8.01
N TRP A 227 -15.54 3.05 -7.91
CA TRP A 227 -14.93 3.40 -6.62
C TRP A 227 -15.90 4.01 -5.62
N PRO A 228 -16.82 4.91 -5.98
CA PRO A 228 -17.80 5.42 -5.02
C PRO A 228 -18.64 4.33 -4.36
N ALA A 229 -19.08 3.33 -5.13
CA ALA A 229 -19.86 2.22 -4.59
C ALA A 229 -19.04 1.29 -3.70
N MET A 230 -17.80 1.02 -4.06
CA MET A 230 -16.86 0.25 -3.21
C MET A 230 -16.57 1.00 -1.91
N TRP A 231 -16.27 2.29 -2.00
CA TRP A 231 -16.02 3.12 -0.83
C TRP A 231 -17.22 3.19 0.12
N ALA A 232 -18.42 3.43 -0.40
CA ALA A 232 -19.64 3.38 0.39
C ALA A 232 -19.85 2.02 1.09
N THR A 233 -19.45 0.92 0.44
CA THR A 233 -19.51 -0.42 1.02
C THR A 233 -18.50 -0.59 2.16
N VAL A 234 -17.27 -0.10 2.01
CA VAL A 234 -16.26 -0.10 3.08
C VAL A 234 -16.74 0.69 4.28
N GLN A 235 -17.24 1.92 4.07
CA GLN A 235 -17.77 2.79 5.14
C GLN A 235 -18.95 2.13 5.88
N ARG A 236 -19.85 1.47 5.15
CA ARG A 236 -20.93 0.71 5.78
C ARG A 236 -20.39 -0.39 6.69
N HIS A 237 -19.42 -1.19 6.22
CA HIS A 237 -18.82 -2.25 7.04
C HIS A 237 -18.03 -1.70 8.25
N ALA A 238 -17.49 -0.49 8.16
CA ALA A 238 -16.87 0.19 9.31
C ALA A 238 -17.94 0.55 10.36
N ARG A 239 -19.04 1.18 9.94
CA ARG A 239 -20.17 1.51 10.84
C ARG A 239 -20.81 0.26 11.46
N ASP A 240 -21.04 -0.79 10.67
CA ASP A 240 -21.59 -2.07 11.16
C ASP A 240 -20.67 -2.74 12.22
N ALA A 241 -19.37 -2.46 12.16
CA ALA A 241 -18.39 -2.89 13.15
C ALA A 241 -18.21 -1.91 14.35
N GLY A 242 -19.05 -0.87 14.43
CA GLY A 242 -19.00 0.13 15.52
C GLY A 242 -17.79 1.07 15.44
N ARG A 243 -17.15 1.20 14.28
CA ARG A 243 -16.00 2.09 14.08
C ARG A 243 -16.45 3.50 13.70
N PRO A 244 -15.70 4.54 14.09
CA PRO A 244 -15.98 5.92 13.68
C PRO A 244 -15.98 6.08 12.14
N ASP A 245 -16.66 7.12 11.63
CA ASP A 245 -16.79 7.36 10.19
C ASP A 245 -15.44 7.67 9.51
N ASP A 246 -14.47 8.20 10.25
CA ASP A 246 -13.11 8.53 9.83
C ASP A 246 -12.08 7.42 10.14
N ALA A 247 -12.52 6.26 10.64
CA ALA A 247 -11.64 5.15 11.01
C ALA A 247 -10.91 4.49 9.83
N VAL A 248 -11.37 4.72 8.60
CA VAL A 248 -10.75 4.17 7.39
C VAL A 248 -10.50 5.29 6.40
N GLU A 249 -9.25 5.45 5.97
CA GLU A 249 -8.89 6.37 4.90
C GLU A 249 -9.12 5.72 3.52
N LEU A 250 -9.52 6.51 2.53
CA LEU A 250 -9.50 6.09 1.13
C LEU A 250 -8.17 6.48 0.49
N GLN A 251 -7.55 5.54 -0.21
CA GLN A 251 -6.40 5.78 -1.08
C GLN A 251 -6.73 5.29 -2.49
N GLY A 252 -6.04 5.79 -3.51
CA GLY A 252 -6.30 5.35 -4.88
C GLY A 252 -5.12 5.55 -5.82
N PHE A 253 -5.12 4.83 -6.94
CA PHE A 253 -4.14 5.01 -8.01
C PHE A 253 -4.56 6.11 -8.97
N GLY A 254 -3.58 6.86 -9.47
CA GLY A 254 -3.81 7.90 -10.47
C GLY A 254 -2.50 8.44 -11.02
N ASP A 255 -2.55 8.96 -12.25
CA ASP A 255 -1.37 9.39 -12.98
C ASP A 255 -1.44 10.86 -13.44
N THR A 256 -2.63 11.47 -13.34
CA THR A 256 -2.88 12.82 -13.87
C THR A 256 -3.43 13.77 -12.80
N LEU A 257 -3.38 15.06 -13.08
CA LEU A 257 -4.01 16.09 -12.23
C LEU A 257 -5.53 15.88 -12.11
N ASP A 258 -6.19 15.42 -13.16
CA ASP A 258 -7.63 15.14 -13.12
C ASP A 258 -7.94 13.91 -12.27
N ASP A 259 -7.05 12.90 -12.24
CA ASP A 259 -7.14 11.79 -11.29
C ASP A 259 -7.01 12.27 -9.84
N ALA A 260 -6.05 13.17 -9.60
CA ALA A 260 -5.86 13.76 -8.27
C ALA A 260 -7.11 14.52 -7.79
N ARG A 261 -7.71 15.31 -8.67
CA ARG A 261 -8.96 16.04 -8.38
C ARG A 261 -10.11 15.07 -8.09
N ARG A 262 -10.32 14.09 -8.99
CA ARG A 262 -11.38 13.07 -8.84
C ARG A 262 -11.24 12.27 -7.54
N LEU A 263 -10.03 11.82 -7.22
CA LEU A 263 -9.77 11.09 -5.97
C LEU A 263 -10.03 11.96 -4.76
N HIS A 264 -9.61 13.21 -4.79
CA HIS A 264 -9.86 14.15 -3.70
C HIS A 264 -11.36 14.42 -3.49
N ASP A 265 -12.12 14.60 -4.57
CA ASP A 265 -13.56 14.84 -4.52
C ASP A 265 -14.32 13.62 -3.97
N LEU A 266 -13.76 12.41 -4.15
CA LEU A 266 -14.24 11.17 -3.53
C LEU A 266 -13.85 11.06 -2.04
N GLY A 267 -13.01 11.96 -1.53
CA GLY A 267 -12.52 11.94 -0.14
C GLY A 267 -11.23 11.15 0.06
N ALA A 268 -10.50 10.81 -0.99
CA ALA A 268 -9.23 10.12 -0.86
C ALA A 268 -8.18 11.02 -0.18
N THR A 269 -7.42 10.42 0.73
CA THR A 269 -6.34 11.09 1.47
C THR A 269 -4.99 10.95 0.79
N ARG A 270 -4.83 9.97 -0.12
CA ARG A 270 -3.60 9.72 -0.88
C ARG A 270 -3.90 9.28 -2.30
N MET A 271 -3.13 9.82 -3.25
CA MET A 271 -2.99 9.30 -4.60
C MET A 271 -1.64 8.60 -4.74
N ILE A 272 -1.64 7.39 -5.32
CA ILE A 272 -0.44 6.57 -5.57
C ILE A 272 -0.21 6.55 -7.07
N HIS A 273 0.97 6.99 -7.51
CA HIS A 273 1.38 7.09 -8.89
C HIS A 273 2.35 5.97 -9.27
N ASN A 274 2.19 5.41 -10.49
CA ASN A 274 3.03 4.31 -10.96
C ASN A 274 4.37 4.83 -11.51
N VAL A 275 5.47 4.22 -11.08
CA VAL A 275 6.81 4.48 -11.63
C VAL A 275 7.33 3.19 -12.29
N LEU A 276 7.58 3.27 -13.59
CA LEU A 276 7.87 2.11 -14.44
C LEU A 276 9.14 2.28 -15.29
N GLU A 277 9.94 3.29 -15.00
CA GLU A 277 11.13 3.65 -15.76
C GLU A 277 12.26 2.61 -15.58
N PRO A 278 13.02 2.33 -16.65
CA PRO A 278 14.02 1.28 -16.66
C PRO A 278 15.34 1.65 -15.99
N ASP A 279 15.61 2.94 -15.78
CA ASP A 279 16.86 3.44 -15.22
C ASP A 279 16.65 4.63 -14.28
N LEU A 280 17.67 4.96 -13.49
CA LEU A 280 17.60 6.03 -12.51
C LEU A 280 17.35 7.40 -13.15
N ALA A 281 18.02 7.73 -14.25
CA ALA A 281 17.92 9.06 -14.84
C ALA A 281 16.51 9.33 -15.37
N SER A 282 15.91 8.36 -16.07
CA SER A 282 14.52 8.44 -16.52
C SER A 282 13.52 8.47 -15.37
N ALA A 283 13.78 7.70 -14.29
CA ALA A 283 12.94 7.70 -13.09
C ALA A 283 12.97 9.08 -12.40
N LEU A 284 14.15 9.68 -12.20
CA LEU A 284 14.25 11.01 -11.60
C LEU A 284 13.56 12.08 -12.44
N ALA A 285 13.76 12.06 -13.77
CA ALA A 285 13.08 12.98 -14.69
C ALA A 285 11.56 12.80 -14.69
N HIS A 286 11.08 11.57 -14.51
CA HIS A 286 9.66 11.26 -14.34
C HIS A 286 9.11 11.91 -13.05
N LEU A 287 9.81 11.79 -11.93
CA LEU A 287 9.37 12.38 -10.66
C LEU A 287 9.29 13.92 -10.74
N GLU A 288 10.25 14.58 -11.42
CA GLU A 288 10.21 16.03 -11.64
C GLU A 288 8.98 16.44 -12.47
N ARG A 289 8.70 15.71 -13.56
CA ARG A 289 7.51 15.99 -14.38
C ARG A 289 6.22 15.78 -13.57
N PHE A 290 6.11 14.67 -12.84
CA PHE A 290 4.94 14.40 -12.00
C PHE A 290 4.74 15.48 -10.93
N ALA A 291 5.81 15.95 -10.30
CA ALA A 291 5.74 17.04 -9.35
C ALA A 291 5.22 18.33 -10.01
N ALA A 292 5.80 18.72 -11.15
CA ALA A 292 5.45 19.95 -11.87
C ALA A 292 4.04 19.91 -12.50
N GLU A 293 3.61 18.75 -13.02
CA GLU A 293 2.36 18.63 -13.78
C GLU A 293 1.16 18.23 -12.91
N VAL A 294 1.40 17.60 -11.76
CA VAL A 294 0.33 17.05 -10.91
C VAL A 294 0.36 17.64 -9.50
N ILE A 295 1.50 17.51 -8.78
CA ILE A 295 1.55 17.86 -7.36
C ILE A 295 1.41 19.37 -7.14
N GLU A 296 2.22 20.16 -7.85
CA GLU A 296 2.24 21.62 -7.70
C GLU A 296 0.92 22.27 -8.14
N PRO A 297 0.34 21.94 -9.34
CA PRO A 297 -0.96 22.46 -9.72
C PRO A 297 -2.08 22.04 -8.76
N PHE A 298 -2.09 20.79 -8.30
CA PHE A 298 -3.08 20.35 -7.33
C PHE A 298 -3.01 21.13 -6.01
N ARG A 299 -1.80 21.42 -5.52
CA ARG A 299 -1.60 22.24 -4.30
C ARG A 299 -2.00 23.69 -4.53
N ALA A 300 -1.68 24.26 -5.71
CA ALA A 300 -2.05 25.62 -6.07
C ALA A 300 -3.56 25.84 -6.15
N ASP A 301 -4.31 24.89 -6.73
CA ASP A 301 -5.78 24.91 -6.80
C ASP A 301 -6.43 25.03 -5.41
N ARG A 302 -5.73 24.60 -4.35
CA ARG A 302 -6.22 24.56 -2.98
C ARG A 302 -5.70 25.68 -2.07
N SER A 303 -4.68 26.38 -2.51
CA SER A 303 -4.14 27.56 -1.82
C SER A 303 -4.73 28.89 -2.32
N GLY A 304 -5.70 28.87 -3.24
CA GLY A 304 -6.42 30.04 -3.72
C GLY A 304 -7.11 30.81 -2.58
N PRO A 305 -7.32 32.14 -2.73
CA PRO A 305 -7.82 32.97 -1.65
C PRO A 305 -9.16 32.44 -1.14
N SER A 306 -9.25 32.26 0.17
CA SER A 306 -10.52 32.03 0.89
C SER A 306 -11.56 33.01 0.36
N PRO A 307 -12.82 32.60 0.06
CA PRO A 307 -13.82 33.53 -0.36
C PRO A 307 -13.90 34.60 0.75
N LYS A 308 -13.54 35.85 0.39
CA LYS A 308 -13.74 36.99 1.25
C LYS A 308 -15.22 37.00 1.60
N GLY A 309 -15.51 36.89 2.90
CA GLY A 309 -16.85 37.03 3.39
C GLY A 309 -17.45 38.32 2.81
N GLU A 310 -18.56 38.19 2.12
CA GLU A 310 -19.50 39.31 1.96
C GLU A 310 -19.95 39.71 3.36
N ASN A 311 -19.24 40.67 3.95
CA ASN A 311 -19.67 41.36 5.14
C ASN A 311 -20.35 42.63 4.72
N ASP A 312 -21.65 42.65 4.97
CA ASP A 312 -22.45 43.75 5.49
C ASP A 312 -22.13 45.15 4.94
N ALA A 313 -22.90 45.50 3.94
CA ALA A 313 -23.29 46.86 3.71
C ALA A 313 -24.83 46.94 3.83
N ASN A 314 -25.35 46.97 5.05
CA ASN A 314 -26.67 47.47 5.31
C ASN A 314 -26.72 48.07 6.71
N GLU A 315 -26.20 49.29 6.82
CA GLU A 315 -26.62 50.28 7.79
C GLU A 315 -26.85 51.59 7.04
N GLY A 316 -28.10 51.98 6.97
CA GLY A 316 -28.58 53.23 6.46
C GLY A 316 -30.05 53.38 6.77
#